data_b5af3607575fb82ccb8247bbf137e234
#
_entry.id   b5af3607575fb82ccb8247bbf137e234
#
_cell.length_a   1.000
_cell.length_b   1.000
_cell.length_c   1.000
_cell.angle_alpha   90.00
_cell.angle_beta   90.00
_cell.angle_gamma   90.00
#
_symmetry.space_group_name_H-M   'P 1'
#
loop_
_entity.id
_entity.type
_entity.pdbx_description
1 polymer ?
#
loop_
_entity_poly.entity_id
_entity_poly.type
_entity_poly.pdbx_seq_one_letter_code
_entity_poly.pdbx_strand_id
1 'polypeptide(L)'
;DVGSVAGGWVSSSLIRHGGTVNASRKFAMLICAICVLPIVFAPKIASMWGAVLVIGIAAAAHQGFSCNLFTLPSDMFPGAVVASVVGIGGMAGAIGGMLIAKLVSFFLQRTHSYAIPFFLAGFAYLTALAIIHILVPRLQPVEFAAAEI
;
A
#
# COMPACT_ATOMS: atom_id res chain seq x y z
N ASP A 1 1.70 6.13 -12.84
CA ASP A 1 0.75 5.17 -13.45
C ASP A 1 1.39 3.81 -13.77
N VAL A 2 2.68 3.72 -14.17
CA VAL A 2 3.34 2.43 -14.46
C VAL A 2 3.26 1.47 -13.27
N GLY A 3 3.43 1.97 -12.05
CA GLY A 3 3.38 1.14 -10.84
C GLY A 3 2.01 0.52 -10.58
N SER A 4 0.91 1.24 -10.80
CA SER A 4 -0.45 0.70 -10.62
C SER A 4 -0.77 -0.37 -11.65
N VAL A 5 -0.38 -0.15 -12.92
CA VAL A 5 -0.52 -1.14 -13.99
C VAL A 5 0.30 -2.40 -13.67
N ALA A 6 1.57 -2.24 -13.30
CA ALA A 6 2.44 -3.36 -12.97
C ALA A 6 1.94 -4.15 -11.74
N GLY A 7 1.54 -3.46 -10.66
CA GLY A 7 1.02 -4.10 -9.45
C GLY A 7 -0.29 -4.85 -9.69
N GLY A 8 -1.20 -4.27 -10.47
CA GLY A 8 -2.44 -4.93 -10.90
C GLY A 8 -2.17 -6.12 -11.83
N TRP A 9 -1.24 -5.98 -12.76
CA TRP A 9 -0.86 -7.05 -13.68
C TRP A 9 -0.24 -8.25 -12.95
N VAL A 10 0.66 -8.02 -11.99
CA VAL A 10 1.27 -9.09 -11.17
C VAL A 10 0.20 -9.89 -10.45
N SER A 11 -0.70 -9.23 -9.71
CA SER A 11 -1.75 -9.94 -8.97
C SER A 11 -2.72 -10.68 -9.90
N SER A 12 -3.14 -10.04 -11.01
CA SER A 12 -4.04 -10.66 -12.00
C SER A 12 -3.39 -11.82 -12.75
N SER A 13 -2.08 -11.74 -13.03
CA SER A 13 -1.33 -12.83 -13.65
C SER A 13 -1.26 -14.04 -12.73
N LEU A 14 -0.95 -13.84 -11.44
CA LEU A 14 -0.92 -14.92 -10.46
C LEU A 14 -2.28 -15.61 -10.31
N ILE A 15 -3.38 -14.84 -10.31
CA ILE A 15 -4.74 -15.40 -10.26
C ILE A 15 -5.02 -16.25 -11.51
N ARG A 16 -4.64 -15.76 -12.70
CA ARG A 16 -4.82 -16.50 -13.96
C ARG A 16 -4.04 -17.82 -14.02
N HIS A 17 -2.89 -17.89 -13.32
CA HIS A 17 -2.08 -19.11 -13.23
C HIS A 17 -2.51 -20.03 -12.08
N GLY A 18 -3.71 -19.86 -11.54
CA GLY A 18 -4.28 -20.75 -10.51
C GLY A 18 -4.01 -20.33 -9.08
N GLY A 19 -3.42 -19.17 -8.85
CA GLY A 19 -3.27 -18.62 -7.49
C GLY A 19 -4.59 -18.18 -6.89
N THR A 20 -4.75 -18.34 -5.58
CA THR A 20 -5.93 -17.81 -4.87
C THR A 20 -5.87 -16.29 -4.85
N VAL A 21 -7.04 -15.62 -4.89
CA VAL A 21 -7.13 -14.15 -4.79
C VAL A 21 -6.37 -13.64 -3.58
N ASN A 22 -6.57 -14.29 -2.41
CA ASN A 22 -5.88 -13.94 -1.16
C ASN A 22 -4.35 -13.95 -1.29
N ALA A 23 -3.78 -15.06 -1.80
CA ALA A 23 -2.33 -15.19 -1.93
C ALA A 23 -1.78 -14.22 -2.99
N SER A 24 -2.44 -14.11 -4.13
CA SER A 24 -1.99 -13.27 -5.25
C SER A 24 -1.97 -11.79 -4.92
N ARG A 25 -3.03 -11.27 -4.25
CA ARG A 25 -3.08 -9.88 -3.79
C ARG A 25 -2.01 -9.58 -2.75
N LYS A 26 -1.91 -10.40 -1.71
CA LYS A 26 -0.90 -10.21 -0.64
C LYS A 26 0.52 -10.35 -1.16
N PHE A 27 0.76 -11.26 -2.10
CA PHE A 27 2.09 -11.43 -2.71
C PHE A 27 2.48 -10.22 -3.58
N ALA A 28 1.56 -9.69 -4.39
CA ALA A 28 1.81 -8.47 -5.16
C ALA A 28 2.09 -7.27 -4.24
N MET A 29 1.32 -7.12 -3.15
CA MET A 29 1.56 -6.09 -2.15
C MET A 29 2.92 -6.28 -1.44
N LEU A 30 3.34 -7.52 -1.17
CA LEU A 30 4.64 -7.81 -0.58
C LEU A 30 5.79 -7.40 -1.50
N ILE A 31 5.70 -7.72 -2.80
CA ILE A 31 6.69 -7.26 -3.78
C ILE A 31 6.80 -5.73 -3.76
N CYS A 32 5.66 -5.03 -3.82
CA CYS A 32 5.64 -3.57 -3.75
C CYS A 32 6.28 -3.07 -2.44
N ALA A 33 5.94 -3.65 -1.29
CA ALA A 33 6.50 -3.27 0.01
C ALA A 33 8.03 -3.44 0.05
N ILE A 34 8.56 -4.54 -0.52
CA ILE A 34 10.01 -4.78 -0.63
C ILE A 34 10.67 -3.75 -1.56
N CYS A 35 10.01 -3.40 -2.69
CA CYS A 35 10.52 -2.39 -3.63
C CYS A 35 10.57 -0.98 -3.03
N VAL A 36 9.82 -0.68 -1.97
CA VAL A 36 9.91 0.60 -1.25
C VAL A 36 11.11 0.64 -0.29
N LEU A 37 11.57 -0.49 0.27
CA LEU A 37 12.63 -0.51 1.28
C LEU A 37 13.90 0.29 0.94
N PRO A 38 14.40 0.27 -0.31
CA PRO A 38 15.62 1.02 -0.67
C PRO A 38 15.52 2.53 -0.40
N ILE A 39 14.32 3.09 -0.25
CA ILE A 39 14.11 4.51 0.06
C ILE A 39 14.77 4.94 1.38
N VAL A 40 14.98 4.01 2.30
CA VAL A 40 15.69 4.25 3.57
C VAL A 40 17.11 4.77 3.34
N PHE A 41 17.72 4.40 2.22
CA PHE A 41 19.06 4.83 1.85
C PHE A 41 19.08 6.15 1.04
N ALA A 42 17.92 6.66 0.59
CA ALA A 42 17.83 7.87 -0.23
C ALA A 42 18.61 9.06 0.36
N PRO A 43 18.59 9.34 1.69
CA PRO A 43 19.35 10.46 2.26
C PRO A 43 20.87 10.32 2.17
N LYS A 44 21.37 9.11 1.92
CA LYS A 44 22.82 8.81 1.84
C LYS A 44 23.33 8.74 0.40
N ILE A 45 22.45 8.83 -0.60
CA ILE A 45 22.82 8.72 -2.00
C ILE A 45 23.38 10.08 -2.46
N ALA A 46 24.68 10.13 -2.76
CA ALA A 46 25.34 11.33 -3.24
C ALA A 46 24.96 11.70 -4.69
N SER A 47 24.59 10.73 -5.51
CA SER A 47 24.17 10.96 -6.89
C SER A 47 22.71 11.42 -6.96
N MET A 48 22.46 12.58 -7.57
CA MET A 48 21.13 13.09 -7.82
C MET A 48 20.27 12.08 -8.61
N TRP A 49 20.81 11.47 -9.67
CA TRP A 49 20.10 10.51 -10.49
C TRP A 49 19.82 9.20 -9.74
N GLY A 50 20.74 8.78 -8.86
CA GLY A 50 20.52 7.63 -7.98
C GLY A 50 19.38 7.88 -7.01
N ALA A 51 19.32 9.05 -6.38
CA ALA A 51 18.22 9.43 -5.48
C ALA A 51 16.87 9.49 -6.24
N VAL A 52 16.83 10.11 -7.42
CA VAL A 52 15.64 10.18 -8.28
C VAL A 52 15.14 8.79 -8.65
N LEU A 53 16.05 7.87 -9.00
CA LEU A 53 15.69 6.49 -9.37
C LEU A 53 15.08 5.74 -8.18
N VAL A 54 15.69 5.81 -7.00
CA VAL A 54 15.19 5.14 -5.79
C VAL A 54 13.83 5.70 -5.39
N ILE A 55 13.65 7.02 -5.41
CA ILE A 55 12.36 7.67 -5.10
C ILE A 55 11.32 7.29 -6.17
N GLY A 56 11.71 7.24 -7.44
CA GLY A 56 10.82 6.85 -8.54
C GLY A 56 10.34 5.40 -8.42
N ILE A 57 11.22 4.47 -8.06
CA ILE A 57 10.85 3.08 -7.79
C ILE A 57 9.90 3.00 -6.58
N ALA A 58 10.19 3.70 -5.51
CA ALA A 58 9.33 3.72 -4.33
C ALA A 58 7.95 4.30 -4.63
N ALA A 59 7.87 5.38 -5.44
CA ALA A 59 6.61 5.95 -5.88
C ALA A 59 5.81 5.00 -6.78
N ALA A 60 6.47 4.29 -7.70
CA ALA A 60 5.83 3.26 -8.52
C ALA A 60 5.32 2.09 -7.66
N ALA A 61 6.13 1.62 -6.72
CA ALA A 61 5.75 0.56 -5.78
C ALA A 61 4.58 0.98 -4.87
N HIS A 62 4.54 2.24 -4.41
CA HIS A 62 3.41 2.82 -3.70
C HIS A 62 2.12 2.71 -4.52
N GLN A 63 2.14 3.08 -5.78
CA GLN A 63 0.97 2.99 -6.66
C GLN A 63 0.52 1.54 -6.88
N GLY A 64 1.47 0.61 -7.05
CA GLY A 64 1.16 -0.82 -7.16
C GLY A 64 0.56 -1.41 -5.89
N PHE A 65 1.07 -1.02 -4.72
CA PHE A 65 0.51 -1.41 -3.43
C PHE A 65 -0.91 -0.87 -3.26
N SER A 66 -1.12 0.43 -3.51
CA SER A 66 -2.41 1.11 -3.40
C SER A 66 -3.46 0.50 -4.33
N CYS A 67 -3.09 0.19 -5.57
CA CYS A 67 -3.98 -0.47 -6.52
C CYS A 67 -4.52 -1.80 -5.97
N ASN A 68 -3.64 -2.65 -5.42
CA ASN A 68 -4.06 -3.90 -4.80
C ASN A 68 -4.87 -3.68 -3.51
N LEU A 69 -4.52 -2.70 -2.69
CA LEU A 69 -5.24 -2.36 -1.47
C LEU A 69 -6.68 -1.95 -1.76
N PHE A 70 -6.89 -1.07 -2.74
CA PHE A 70 -8.23 -0.60 -3.12
C PHE A 70 -9.09 -1.64 -3.85
N THR A 71 -8.51 -2.74 -4.32
CA THR A 71 -9.28 -3.87 -4.87
C THR A 71 -9.76 -4.84 -3.77
N LEU A 72 -9.17 -4.85 -2.56
CA LEU A 72 -9.60 -5.74 -1.49
C LEU A 72 -11.09 -5.59 -1.12
N PRO A 73 -11.66 -4.37 -1.00
CA PRO A 73 -13.10 -4.21 -0.79
C PRO A 73 -13.95 -4.87 -1.86
N SER A 74 -13.56 -4.76 -3.14
CA SER A 74 -14.30 -5.37 -4.25
C SER A 74 -14.20 -6.89 -4.27
N ASP A 75 -13.11 -7.45 -3.73
CA ASP A 75 -12.91 -8.89 -3.63
C ASP A 75 -13.68 -9.50 -2.43
N MET A 76 -14.06 -8.67 -1.43
CA MET A 76 -14.66 -9.14 -0.17
C MET A 76 -16.13 -8.74 0.00
N PHE A 77 -16.56 -7.61 -0.54
CA PHE A 77 -17.88 -7.06 -0.29
C PHE A 77 -18.75 -7.05 -1.53
N PRO A 78 -20.09 -7.21 -1.40
CA PRO A 78 -21.03 -7.01 -2.49
C PRO A 78 -20.96 -5.58 -3.04
N GLY A 79 -21.17 -5.43 -4.36
CA GLY A 79 -21.03 -4.15 -5.07
C GLY A 79 -21.77 -2.98 -4.42
N ALA A 80 -22.95 -3.25 -3.81
CA ALA A 80 -23.77 -2.22 -3.16
C ALA A 80 -23.06 -1.47 -2.01
N VAL A 81 -22.09 -2.10 -1.33
CA VAL A 81 -21.40 -1.49 -0.16
C VAL A 81 -19.94 -1.13 -0.44
N VAL A 82 -19.38 -1.56 -1.57
CA VAL A 82 -17.96 -1.31 -1.93
C VAL A 82 -17.63 0.18 -1.88
N ALA A 83 -18.50 1.03 -2.45
CA ALA A 83 -18.27 2.48 -2.48
C ALA A 83 -18.15 3.07 -1.07
N SER A 84 -19.01 2.63 -0.13
CA SER A 84 -18.97 3.10 1.27
C SER A 84 -17.70 2.64 1.97
N VAL A 85 -17.29 1.38 1.79
CA VAL A 85 -16.05 0.83 2.40
C VAL A 85 -14.83 1.57 1.87
N VAL A 86 -14.75 1.78 0.54
CA VAL A 86 -13.65 2.54 -0.09
C VAL A 86 -13.66 4.00 0.39
N GLY A 87 -14.85 4.62 0.54
CA GLY A 87 -14.98 5.98 1.04
C GLY A 87 -14.46 6.15 2.47
N ILE A 88 -14.80 5.22 3.37
CA ILE A 88 -14.27 5.19 4.76
C ILE A 88 -12.76 5.00 4.75
N GLY A 89 -12.26 4.07 3.94
CA GLY A 89 -10.82 3.84 3.79
C GLY A 89 -10.08 5.06 3.26
N GLY A 90 -10.65 5.75 2.26
CA GLY A 90 -10.11 6.99 1.71
C GLY A 90 -10.06 8.14 2.73
N MET A 91 -11.11 8.28 3.54
CA MET A 91 -11.14 9.27 4.63
C MET A 91 -10.07 8.98 5.68
N ALA A 92 -9.93 7.72 6.11
CA ALA A 92 -8.89 7.30 7.03
C ALA A 92 -7.49 7.57 6.44
N GLY A 93 -7.29 7.30 5.14
CA GLY A 93 -6.07 7.61 4.41
C GLY A 93 -5.74 9.10 4.37
N ALA A 94 -6.74 9.96 4.16
CA ALA A 94 -6.58 11.41 4.17
C ALA A 94 -6.15 11.94 5.56
N ILE A 95 -6.80 11.44 6.62
CA ILE A 95 -6.43 11.77 8.01
C ILE A 95 -4.99 11.31 8.30
N GLY A 96 -4.64 10.07 7.91
CA GLY A 96 -3.29 9.52 8.04
C GLY A 96 -2.25 10.37 7.29
N GLY A 97 -2.56 10.81 6.08
CA GLY A 97 -1.72 11.71 5.29
C GLY A 97 -1.46 13.06 5.97
N MET A 98 -2.47 13.65 6.57
CA MET A 98 -2.31 14.88 7.36
C MET A 98 -1.43 14.67 8.59
N LEU A 99 -1.62 13.55 9.28
CA LEU A 99 -0.83 13.23 10.48
C LEU A 99 0.64 12.98 10.14
N ILE A 100 0.92 12.22 9.07
CA ILE A 100 2.30 11.95 8.66
C ILE A 100 3.00 13.23 8.17
N ALA A 101 2.29 14.14 7.49
CA ALA A 101 2.85 15.43 7.08
C ALA A 101 3.29 16.28 8.29
N LYS A 102 2.48 16.33 9.35
CA LYS A 102 2.85 16.99 10.61
C LYS A 102 4.04 16.32 11.29
N LEU A 103 4.06 15.00 11.31
CA LEU A 103 5.13 14.20 11.91
C LEU A 103 6.46 14.43 11.16
N VAL A 104 6.43 14.40 9.84
CA VAL A 104 7.61 14.70 9.00
C VAL A 104 8.14 16.12 9.29
N SER A 105 7.24 17.13 9.32
CA SER A 105 7.60 18.51 9.64
C SER A 105 8.24 18.62 11.04
N PHE A 106 7.67 17.94 12.03
CA PHE A 106 8.20 17.93 13.39
C PHE A 106 9.60 17.35 13.46
N PHE A 107 9.85 16.18 12.85
CA PHE A 107 11.18 15.57 12.82
C PHE A 107 12.18 16.43 12.06
N LEU A 108 11.80 17.02 10.92
CA LEU A 108 12.67 17.85 10.12
C LEU A 108 13.12 19.10 10.91
N GLN A 109 12.19 19.75 11.64
CA GLN A 109 12.51 20.92 12.47
C GLN A 109 13.43 20.58 13.64
N ARG A 110 13.31 19.36 14.21
CA ARG A 110 14.10 18.94 15.37
C ARG A 110 15.47 18.37 15.00
N THR A 111 15.55 17.62 13.91
CA THR A 111 16.76 16.86 13.57
C THR A 111 17.49 17.41 12.33
N HIS A 112 16.87 18.32 11.58
CA HIS A 112 17.37 18.82 10.29
C HIS A 112 17.74 17.68 9.32
N SER A 113 17.10 16.50 9.49
CA SER A 113 17.41 15.29 8.72
C SER A 113 16.15 14.59 8.23
N TYR A 114 16.21 14.13 7.01
CA TYR A 114 15.17 13.29 6.41
C TYR A 114 15.31 11.80 6.75
N ALA A 115 16.32 11.39 7.51
CA ALA A 115 16.59 9.98 7.80
C ALA A 115 15.38 9.28 8.46
N ILE A 116 14.78 9.91 9.49
CA ILE A 116 13.61 9.35 10.19
C ILE A 116 12.39 9.26 9.27
N PRO A 117 11.97 10.32 8.54
CA PRO A 117 10.89 10.22 7.56
C PRO A 117 11.08 9.11 6.52
N PHE A 118 12.26 8.97 5.95
CA PHE A 118 12.53 7.92 4.97
C PHE A 118 12.55 6.52 5.59
N PHE A 119 13.03 6.38 6.82
CA PHE A 119 12.94 5.12 7.56
C PHE A 119 11.48 4.71 7.79
N LEU A 120 10.66 5.64 8.28
CA LEU A 120 9.22 5.39 8.49
C LEU A 120 8.52 5.03 7.16
N ALA A 121 8.80 5.75 6.08
CA ALA A 121 8.24 5.48 4.77
C ALA A 121 8.64 4.10 4.25
N GLY A 122 9.90 3.68 4.43
CA GLY A 122 10.39 2.37 3.98
C GLY A 122 9.68 1.20 4.65
N PHE A 123 9.40 1.29 5.94
CA PHE A 123 8.77 0.21 6.70
C PHE A 123 7.24 0.29 6.76
N ALA A 124 6.63 1.42 6.41
CA ALA A 124 5.18 1.63 6.48
C ALA A 124 4.39 0.56 5.70
N TYR A 125 4.85 0.16 4.52
CA TYR A 125 4.16 -0.80 3.66
C TYR A 125 4.22 -2.24 4.20
N LEU A 126 5.36 -2.64 4.76
CA LEU A 126 5.48 -3.94 5.44
C LEU A 126 4.59 -3.99 6.68
N THR A 127 4.56 -2.90 7.45
CA THR A 127 3.69 -2.77 8.63
C THR A 127 2.22 -2.82 8.21
N ALA A 128 1.83 -2.08 7.18
CA ALA A 128 0.47 -2.12 6.64
C ALA A 128 0.08 -3.52 6.16
N LEU A 129 0.96 -4.20 5.42
CA LEU A 129 0.72 -5.57 4.97
C LEU A 129 0.61 -6.55 6.13
N ALA A 130 1.44 -6.41 7.17
CA ALA A 130 1.36 -7.23 8.38
C ALA A 130 0.02 -7.03 9.10
N ILE A 131 -0.43 -5.77 9.25
CA ILE A 131 -1.74 -5.45 9.84
C ILE A 131 -2.87 -6.08 9.01
N ILE A 132 -2.83 -5.94 7.69
CA ILE A 132 -3.82 -6.57 6.79
C ILE A 132 -3.80 -8.09 6.96
N HIS A 133 -2.62 -8.69 7.06
CA HIS A 133 -2.51 -10.15 7.21
C HIS A 133 -3.06 -10.65 8.55
N ILE A 134 -2.87 -9.88 9.62
CA ILE A 134 -3.37 -10.22 10.96
C ILE A 134 -4.89 -10.02 11.05
N LEU A 135 -5.40 -8.89 10.56
CA LEU A 135 -6.83 -8.56 10.65
C LEU A 135 -7.66 -9.34 9.64
N VAL A 136 -7.12 -9.60 8.45
CA VAL A 136 -7.79 -10.31 7.36
C VAL A 136 -6.88 -11.44 6.87
N PRO A 137 -6.74 -12.53 7.62
CA PRO A 137 -5.86 -13.64 7.24
C PRO A 137 -6.30 -14.30 5.93
N ARG A 138 -7.62 -14.31 5.64
CA ARG A 138 -8.18 -14.82 4.39
C ARG A 138 -9.14 -13.81 3.78
N LEU A 139 -8.93 -13.47 2.51
CA LEU A 139 -9.85 -12.65 1.72
C LEU A 139 -10.98 -13.57 1.25
N GLN A 140 -12.09 -13.56 1.96
CA GLN A 140 -13.29 -14.32 1.61
C GLN A 140 -14.45 -13.35 1.43
N PRO A 141 -15.34 -13.58 0.44
CA PRO A 141 -16.55 -12.79 0.30
C PRO A 141 -17.36 -12.80 1.60
N VAL A 142 -17.81 -11.64 2.02
CA VAL A 142 -18.72 -11.48 3.16
C VAL A 142 -20.13 -11.73 2.66
N GLU A 143 -20.76 -12.80 3.16
CA GLU A 143 -22.17 -13.04 2.95
C GLU A 143 -22.96 -12.21 3.98
N PHE A 144 -23.70 -11.22 3.51
CA PHE A 144 -24.72 -10.60 4.35
C PHE A 144 -25.92 -11.54 4.39
N ALA A 145 -26.33 -11.96 5.58
CA ALA A 145 -27.64 -12.60 5.73
C ALA A 145 -28.66 -11.68 5.03
N ALA A 146 -29.40 -12.23 4.06
CA ALA A 146 -30.46 -11.50 3.42
C ALA A 146 -31.37 -10.98 4.53
N ALA A 147 -31.32 -9.68 4.80
CA ALA A 147 -32.32 -9.06 5.63
C ALA A 147 -33.64 -9.27 4.89
N GLU A 148 -34.50 -10.07 5.48
CA GLU A 148 -35.89 -10.20 5.05
C GLU A 148 -36.46 -8.77 5.03
N ILE A 149 -36.64 -8.23 3.81
CA ILE A 149 -37.40 -7.01 3.57
C ILE A 149 -38.80 -7.46 3.19
#